data_57d60e84377f6570889af7736dc1ef9f
#
_entry.id   57d60e84377f6570889af7736dc1ef9f
#
_cell.length_a   1.000
_cell.length_b   1.000
_cell.length_c   1.000
_cell.angle_alpha   90.00
_cell.angle_beta   90.00
_cell.angle_gamma   90.00
#
_symmetry.space_group_name_H-M   'P 1'
#
loop_
_entity.id
_entity.type
_entity.pdbx_description
1 polymer ?
#
loop_
_entity_poly.entity_id
_entity_poly.type
_entity_poly.pdbx_seq_one_letter_code
_entity_poly.pdbx_strand_id
1 'polypeptide(L)'
;MAPSAQALIAAYYAAFNAGDAASMLALLTDDVAHDINQGAREVGRDRFAAFLDHMNRCYRERLEDIVIMTTPDGTRGAAEFTVHGEYLVTDAGLPEARGQHYVLPAGAFFAFRDGRIARVSNTYNLQDWLAQVGAER
;
A
#
# COMPACT_ATOMS: atom_id res chain seq x y z
N MET A 1 -6.48 -23.45 -11.10
CA MET A 1 -5.59 -22.52 -11.80
C MET A 1 -5.21 -21.40 -10.88
N ALA A 2 -3.95 -21.03 -10.91
CA ALA A 2 -3.49 -19.87 -10.15
C ALA A 2 -4.06 -18.59 -10.76
N PRO A 3 -4.41 -17.58 -9.94
CA PRO A 3 -4.86 -16.29 -10.48
C PRO A 3 -3.73 -15.59 -11.23
N SER A 4 -4.09 -14.78 -12.20
CA SER A 4 -3.13 -13.99 -12.96
C SER A 4 -2.54 -12.88 -12.06
N ALA A 5 -1.38 -12.35 -12.47
CA ALA A 5 -0.76 -11.23 -11.77
C ALA A 5 -1.73 -10.03 -11.69
N GLN A 6 -2.42 -9.74 -12.79
CA GLN A 6 -3.40 -8.65 -12.79
C GLN A 6 -4.53 -8.90 -11.80
N ALA A 7 -5.04 -10.12 -11.75
CA ALA A 7 -6.12 -10.47 -10.81
C ALA A 7 -5.66 -10.35 -9.36
N LEU A 8 -4.42 -10.71 -9.08
CA LEU A 8 -3.86 -10.59 -7.72
C LEU A 8 -3.77 -9.12 -7.30
N ILE A 9 -3.28 -8.25 -8.17
CA ILE A 9 -3.20 -6.82 -7.86
C ILE A 9 -4.59 -6.24 -7.67
N ALA A 10 -5.53 -6.58 -8.56
CA ALA A 10 -6.90 -6.08 -8.47
C ALA A 10 -7.56 -6.51 -7.15
N ALA A 11 -7.38 -7.77 -6.75
CA ALA A 11 -7.94 -8.28 -5.49
C ALA A 11 -7.30 -7.59 -4.28
N TYR A 12 -5.99 -7.34 -4.35
CA TYR A 12 -5.25 -6.68 -3.28
C TYR A 12 -5.81 -5.28 -3.01
N TYR A 13 -6.03 -4.49 -4.06
CA TYR A 13 -6.55 -3.13 -3.88
C TYR A 13 -8.05 -3.10 -3.61
N ALA A 14 -8.81 -4.07 -4.08
CA ALA A 14 -10.22 -4.19 -3.70
C ALA A 14 -10.33 -4.44 -2.19
N ALA A 15 -9.49 -5.32 -1.65
CA ALA A 15 -9.45 -5.58 -0.22
C ALA A 15 -8.99 -4.35 0.56
N PHE A 16 -7.99 -3.64 0.05
CA PHE A 16 -7.52 -2.39 0.66
C PHE A 16 -8.67 -1.39 0.80
N ASN A 17 -9.38 -1.14 -0.29
CA ASN A 17 -10.46 -0.15 -0.28
C ASN A 17 -11.67 -0.61 0.56
N ALA A 18 -11.81 -1.91 0.75
CA ALA A 18 -12.86 -2.46 1.62
C ALA A 18 -12.47 -2.45 3.11
N GLY A 19 -11.23 -2.09 3.42
CA GLY A 19 -10.74 -2.16 4.80
C GLY A 19 -10.54 -3.59 5.28
N ASP A 20 -10.29 -4.53 4.36
CA ASP A 20 -10.23 -5.96 4.64
C ASP A 20 -8.77 -6.44 4.64
N ALA A 21 -8.08 -6.19 5.75
CA ALA A 21 -6.67 -6.56 5.89
C ALA A 21 -6.47 -8.07 5.78
N ALA A 22 -7.40 -8.87 6.29
CA ALA A 22 -7.27 -10.32 6.25
C ALA A 22 -7.22 -10.83 4.80
N SER A 23 -8.07 -10.28 3.92
CA SER A 23 -8.05 -10.66 2.50
C SER A 23 -6.78 -10.21 1.81
N MET A 24 -6.23 -9.02 2.17
CA MET A 24 -4.94 -8.60 1.64
C MET A 24 -3.84 -9.60 2.01
N LEU A 25 -3.78 -9.97 3.28
CA LEU A 25 -2.74 -10.86 3.78
C LEU A 25 -2.83 -12.25 3.14
N ALA A 26 -4.04 -12.72 2.86
CA ALA A 26 -4.25 -14.03 2.23
C ALA A 26 -3.65 -14.12 0.81
N LEU A 27 -3.44 -12.98 0.16
CA LEU A 27 -2.85 -12.94 -1.18
C LEU A 27 -1.32 -12.99 -1.18
N LEU A 28 -0.69 -12.87 -0.01
CA LEU A 28 0.76 -12.73 0.12
C LEU A 28 1.44 -14.07 0.38
N THR A 29 2.70 -14.20 -0.04
CA THR A 29 3.53 -15.32 0.40
C THR A 29 3.90 -15.15 1.86
N ASP A 30 4.28 -16.25 2.52
CA ASP A 30 4.70 -16.20 3.93
C ASP A 30 5.90 -15.28 4.13
N ASP A 31 6.79 -15.23 3.16
CA ASP A 31 8.04 -14.45 3.21
C ASP A 31 7.96 -13.17 2.39
N VAL A 32 6.78 -12.61 2.20
CA VAL A 32 6.59 -11.42 1.37
C VAL A 32 7.59 -10.32 1.76
N ALA A 33 8.21 -9.71 0.75
CA ALA A 33 9.10 -8.57 0.95
C ALA A 33 8.28 -7.29 0.81
N HIS A 34 8.37 -6.43 1.79
CA HIS A 34 7.65 -5.16 1.82
C HIS A 34 8.64 -4.01 1.88
N ASP A 35 8.70 -3.25 0.79
CA ASP A 35 9.57 -2.07 0.74
C ASP A 35 8.72 -0.86 1.08
N ILE A 36 8.97 -0.31 2.25
CA ILE A 36 8.22 0.85 2.76
C ILE A 36 8.80 2.12 2.13
N ASN A 37 7.93 3.00 1.66
CA ASN A 37 8.38 4.26 1.05
C ASN A 37 9.27 5.03 2.02
N GLN A 38 10.47 5.41 1.57
CA GLN A 38 11.47 6.12 2.39
C GLN A 38 11.95 5.31 3.59
N GLY A 39 11.66 4.02 3.63
CA GLY A 39 12.00 3.17 4.75
C GLY A 39 12.77 1.94 4.33
N ALA A 40 12.90 0.99 5.26
CA ALA A 40 13.61 -0.25 5.05
C ALA A 40 12.69 -1.31 4.48
N ARG A 41 13.31 -2.39 3.98
CA ARG A 41 12.55 -3.59 3.61
C ARG A 41 12.27 -4.41 4.85
N GLU A 42 11.02 -4.80 5.00
CA GLU A 42 10.59 -5.80 5.99
C GLU A 42 10.23 -7.09 5.29
N VAL A 43 10.44 -8.21 5.95
CA VAL A 43 10.17 -9.51 5.36
C VAL A 43 9.22 -10.28 6.28
N GLY A 44 8.18 -10.87 5.67
CA GLY A 44 7.27 -11.75 6.37
C GLY A 44 5.87 -11.20 6.47
N ARG A 45 4.91 -12.12 6.40
CA ARG A 45 3.49 -11.78 6.46
C ARG A 45 3.12 -11.16 7.81
N ASP A 46 3.73 -11.61 8.90
CA ASP A 46 3.43 -11.08 10.22
C ASP A 46 3.83 -9.62 10.35
N ARG A 47 4.97 -9.24 9.78
CA ARG A 47 5.39 -7.83 9.77
C ARG A 47 4.47 -6.99 8.90
N PHE A 48 4.03 -7.55 7.78
CA PHE A 48 3.08 -6.87 6.90
C PHE A 48 1.77 -6.62 7.64
N ALA A 49 1.29 -7.62 8.39
CA ALA A 49 0.07 -7.47 9.19
C ALA A 49 0.20 -6.37 10.24
N ALA A 50 1.34 -6.31 10.91
CA ALA A 50 1.59 -5.27 11.91
C ALA A 50 1.63 -3.88 11.26
N PHE A 51 2.21 -3.78 10.05
CA PHE A 51 2.24 -2.54 9.29
C PHE A 51 0.83 -2.08 8.93
N LEU A 52 -0.01 -2.99 8.43
CA LEU A 52 -1.39 -2.65 8.07
C LEU A 52 -2.18 -2.18 9.29
N ASP A 53 -1.98 -2.85 10.43
CA ASP A 53 -2.65 -2.48 11.67
C ASP A 53 -2.26 -1.06 12.09
N HIS A 54 -0.97 -0.74 12.04
CA HIS A 54 -0.47 0.59 12.34
C HIS A 54 -1.04 1.64 11.39
N MET A 55 -1.03 1.35 10.09
CA MET A 55 -1.54 2.29 9.09
C MET A 55 -3.03 2.51 9.26
N ASN A 56 -3.79 1.46 9.53
CA ASN A 56 -5.24 1.58 9.72
C ASN A 56 -5.60 2.39 10.96
N ARG A 57 -4.71 2.43 11.95
CA ARG A 57 -4.92 3.25 13.14
C ARG A 57 -4.65 4.72 12.87
N CYS A 58 -3.60 5.03 12.11
CA CYS A 58 -3.14 6.41 11.91
C CYS A 58 -3.81 7.09 10.72
N TYR A 59 -4.23 6.32 9.72
CA TYR A 59 -4.70 6.85 8.45
C TYR A 59 -5.97 6.16 8.00
N ARG A 60 -6.80 6.90 7.24
CA ARG A 60 -7.91 6.31 6.49
C ARG A 60 -7.70 6.70 5.03
N GLU A 61 -7.49 5.70 4.18
CA GLU A 61 -7.15 5.96 2.78
C GLU A 61 -8.04 5.19 1.84
N ARG A 62 -8.38 5.83 0.72
CA ARG A 62 -9.09 5.21 -0.39
C ARG A 62 -8.29 5.47 -1.66
N LEU A 63 -8.13 4.44 -2.47
CA LEU A 63 -7.37 4.52 -3.72
C LEU A 63 -8.34 4.63 -4.88
N GLU A 64 -8.08 5.59 -5.78
CA GLU A 64 -8.90 5.84 -6.96
C GLU A 64 -8.02 5.86 -8.20
N ASP A 65 -8.65 5.69 -9.36
CA ASP A 65 -7.98 5.74 -10.66
C ASP A 65 -6.85 4.71 -10.75
N ILE A 66 -7.10 3.50 -10.26
CA ILE A 66 -6.08 2.45 -10.20
C ILE A 66 -5.84 1.91 -11.61
N VAL A 67 -4.58 2.01 -12.06
CA VAL A 67 -4.13 1.45 -13.34
C VAL A 67 -3.14 0.34 -13.04
N ILE A 68 -3.42 -0.87 -13.54
CA ILE A 68 -2.62 -2.06 -13.26
C ILE A 68 -1.84 -2.43 -14.52
N MET A 69 -0.54 -2.70 -14.35
CA MET A 69 0.35 -3.08 -15.42
C MET A 69 1.06 -4.36 -15.00
N THR A 70 1.17 -5.33 -15.92
CA THR A 70 1.85 -6.60 -15.62
C THR A 70 2.75 -7.01 -16.77
N THR A 71 3.81 -7.76 -16.44
CA THR A 71 4.69 -8.29 -17.47
C THR A 71 4.03 -9.50 -18.15
N PRO A 72 4.40 -9.78 -19.43
CA PRO A 72 3.80 -10.90 -20.15
C PRO A 72 3.99 -12.24 -19.47
N ASP A 73 5.12 -12.43 -18.75
CA ASP A 73 5.39 -13.70 -18.06
C ASP A 73 4.69 -13.80 -16.71
N GLY A 74 4.01 -12.74 -16.26
CA GLY A 74 3.26 -12.77 -15.00
C GLY A 74 4.11 -12.75 -13.73
N THR A 75 5.42 -12.42 -13.84
CA THR A 75 6.29 -12.43 -12.66
C THR A 75 6.41 -11.08 -11.98
N ARG A 76 6.06 -10.01 -12.67
CA ARG A 76 6.15 -8.65 -12.13
C ARG A 76 4.92 -7.84 -12.49
N GLY A 77 4.64 -6.85 -11.67
CA GLY A 77 3.55 -5.93 -11.95
C GLY A 77 3.75 -4.61 -11.27
N ALA A 78 2.90 -3.68 -11.62
CA ALA A 78 2.89 -2.35 -11.02
C ALA A 78 1.46 -1.82 -11.04
N ALA A 79 1.23 -0.84 -10.19
CA ALA A 79 -0.03 -0.10 -10.22
C ALA A 79 0.26 1.36 -9.91
N GLU A 80 -0.49 2.26 -10.54
CA GLU A 80 -0.49 3.66 -10.15
C GLU A 80 -1.92 4.07 -9.79
N PHE A 81 -2.03 5.00 -8.88
CA PHE A 81 -3.33 5.40 -8.36
C PHE A 81 -3.23 6.74 -7.66
N THR A 82 -4.39 7.27 -7.30
CA THR A 82 -4.49 8.47 -6.47
C THR A 82 -4.96 8.07 -5.09
N VAL A 83 -4.22 8.48 -4.07
CA VAL A 83 -4.57 8.24 -2.67
C VAL A 83 -5.39 9.42 -2.17
N HIS A 84 -6.58 9.13 -1.66
CA HIS A 84 -7.40 10.10 -0.93
C HIS A 84 -7.36 9.70 0.53
N GLY A 85 -6.70 10.50 1.35
CA GLY A 85 -6.42 10.11 2.71
C GLY A 85 -6.83 11.12 3.75
N GLU A 86 -6.90 10.63 4.99
CA GLU A 86 -7.21 11.40 6.17
C GLU A 86 -6.26 10.97 7.27
N TYR A 87 -5.60 11.94 7.89
CA TYR A 87 -4.58 11.69 8.92
C TYR A 87 -5.27 11.75 10.29
N LEU A 88 -5.47 10.60 10.92
CA LEU A 88 -6.36 10.48 12.09
C LEU A 88 -5.63 10.52 13.43
N VAL A 89 -4.50 9.81 13.53
CA VAL A 89 -3.71 9.68 14.75
C VAL A 89 -2.26 9.95 14.40
N THR A 90 -1.59 10.75 15.23
CA THR A 90 -0.20 11.11 14.97
C THR A 90 0.69 9.89 14.84
N ASP A 91 1.39 9.80 13.72
CA ASP A 91 2.39 8.77 13.45
C ASP A 91 3.73 9.31 13.93
N ALA A 92 4.45 8.51 14.71
CA ALA A 92 5.67 8.94 15.40
C ALA A 92 6.69 9.52 14.42
N GLY A 93 7.23 10.68 14.74
CA GLY A 93 8.23 11.35 13.91
C GLY A 93 7.65 12.19 12.78
N LEU A 94 6.32 12.24 12.65
CA LEU A 94 5.64 13.00 11.60
C LEU A 94 4.83 14.13 12.23
N PRO A 95 4.30 15.08 11.44
CA PRO A 95 3.50 16.18 11.98
C PRO A 95 2.31 15.67 12.79
N GLU A 96 1.78 16.51 13.65
CA GLU A 96 0.64 16.16 14.48
C GLU A 96 -0.60 15.95 13.63
N ALA A 97 -1.36 14.87 13.92
CA ALA A 97 -2.60 14.57 13.23
C ALA A 97 -3.73 15.43 13.78
N ARG A 98 -4.51 16.03 12.88
CA ARG A 98 -5.65 16.87 13.19
C ARG A 98 -6.83 16.53 12.28
N GLY A 99 -6.85 15.36 11.64
CA GLY A 99 -7.85 15.03 10.65
C GLY A 99 -7.58 15.64 9.28
N GLN A 100 -6.34 15.99 8.97
CA GLN A 100 -5.98 16.62 7.70
C GLN A 100 -6.28 15.67 6.55
N HIS A 101 -6.88 16.22 5.49
CA HIS A 101 -7.10 15.48 4.26
C HIS A 101 -5.92 15.69 3.32
N TYR A 102 -5.59 14.67 2.55
CA TYR A 102 -4.53 14.78 1.54
C TYR A 102 -4.89 13.97 0.30
N VAL A 103 -4.36 14.37 -0.84
CA VAL A 103 -4.53 13.69 -2.11
C VAL A 103 -3.15 13.57 -2.75
N LEU A 104 -2.73 12.34 -3.04
CA LEU A 104 -1.39 12.08 -3.56
C LEU A 104 -1.43 11.13 -4.74
N PRO A 105 -0.63 11.38 -5.78
CA PRO A 105 -0.30 10.31 -6.73
C PRO A 105 0.66 9.34 -6.05
N ALA A 106 0.46 8.05 -6.30
CA ALA A 106 1.29 7.02 -5.70
C ALA A 106 1.31 5.79 -6.60
N GLY A 107 2.16 4.84 -6.26
CA GLY A 107 2.23 3.60 -7.00
C GLY A 107 2.92 2.52 -6.20
N ALA A 108 2.90 1.32 -6.77
CA ALA A 108 3.54 0.17 -6.14
C ALA A 108 4.07 -0.76 -7.21
N PHE A 109 5.13 -1.47 -6.87
CA PHE A 109 5.72 -2.50 -7.71
C PHE A 109 5.59 -3.84 -7.01
N PHE A 110 5.30 -4.88 -7.79
CA PHE A 110 4.98 -6.21 -7.28
C PHE A 110 5.85 -7.27 -7.93
N ALA A 111 6.16 -8.32 -7.16
CA ALA A 111 6.67 -9.58 -7.69
C ALA A 111 5.73 -10.70 -7.25
N PHE A 112 5.64 -11.75 -8.06
CA PHE A 112 4.70 -12.83 -7.83
C PHE A 112 5.44 -14.16 -7.80
N ARG A 113 4.95 -15.10 -6.98
CA ARG A 113 5.49 -16.44 -6.89
C ARG A 113 4.38 -17.38 -6.41
N ASP A 114 4.21 -18.50 -7.09
CA ASP A 114 3.27 -19.56 -6.70
C ASP A 114 1.84 -19.06 -6.54
N GLY A 115 1.40 -18.16 -7.45
CA GLY A 115 0.04 -17.63 -7.42
C GLY A 115 -0.23 -16.65 -6.29
N ARG A 116 0.83 -16.06 -5.73
CA ARG A 116 0.70 -15.09 -4.63
C ARG A 116 1.65 -13.92 -4.85
N ILE A 117 1.41 -12.87 -4.08
CA ILE A 117 2.25 -11.68 -4.12
C ILE A 117 3.44 -11.92 -3.20
N ALA A 118 4.65 -11.87 -3.77
CA ALA A 118 5.89 -12.12 -3.03
C ALA A 118 6.63 -10.83 -2.66
N ARG A 119 6.28 -9.71 -3.28
CA ARG A 119 6.88 -8.40 -2.97
C ARG A 119 5.88 -7.30 -3.24
N VAL A 120 5.86 -6.32 -2.36
CA VAL A 120 5.14 -5.05 -2.54
C VAL A 120 6.11 -3.93 -2.21
N SER A 121 6.38 -3.05 -3.19
CA SER A 121 7.23 -1.86 -3.01
C SER A 121 6.37 -0.65 -3.25
N ASN A 122 6.14 0.15 -2.22
CA ASN A 122 5.29 1.32 -2.29
C ASN A 122 6.12 2.58 -2.52
N THR A 123 5.62 3.48 -3.37
CA THR A 123 6.26 4.76 -3.64
C THR A 123 5.24 5.87 -3.64
N TYR A 124 5.57 6.95 -2.97
CA TYR A 124 4.85 8.22 -3.07
C TYR A 124 5.80 9.33 -2.67
N ASN A 125 5.42 10.56 -2.97
CA ASN A 125 6.25 11.73 -2.69
C ASN A 125 6.00 12.16 -1.25
N LEU A 126 6.93 11.80 -0.34
CA LEU A 126 6.79 12.13 1.08
C LEU A 126 6.79 13.65 1.29
N GLN A 127 7.57 14.40 0.51
CA GLN A 127 7.62 15.86 0.67
C GLN A 127 6.26 16.49 0.35
N ASP A 128 5.56 15.97 -0.67
CA ASP A 128 4.22 16.43 -0.99
C ASP A 128 3.26 16.15 0.17
N TRP A 129 3.32 14.94 0.73
CA TRP A 129 2.49 14.60 1.89
C TRP A 129 2.76 15.53 3.07
N LEU A 130 4.04 15.74 3.37
CA LEU A 130 4.43 16.64 4.47
C LEU A 130 3.93 18.05 4.25
N ALA A 131 3.99 18.54 3.00
CA ALA A 131 3.49 19.88 2.68
C ALA A 131 1.98 19.96 2.92
N GLN A 132 1.24 18.93 2.59
CA GLN A 132 -0.22 18.95 2.75
C GLN A 132 -0.64 18.84 4.22
N VAL A 133 -0.05 17.92 4.98
CA VAL A 133 -0.50 17.66 6.35
C VAL A 133 0.19 18.56 7.37
N GLY A 134 1.38 19.03 7.07
CA GLY A 134 2.15 19.89 7.97
C GLY A 134 1.80 21.37 7.86
N ALA A 135 0.96 21.74 6.90
CA ALA A 135 0.61 23.15 6.69
C ALA A 135 -0.18 23.67 7.89
N GLU A 136 0.16 24.88 8.31
CA GLU A 136 -0.56 25.56 9.37
C GLU A 136 -1.66 26.44 8.80
N ARG A 137 -2.68 26.64 9.61
CA ARG A 137 -3.75 27.53 9.24
C ARG A 137 -3.54 28.88 9.84
#